data_0160fb54ccce81d02b520596c47857df
#
_entry.id   0160fb54ccce81d02b520596c47857df
#
_cell.length_a   1.000
_cell.length_b   1.000
_cell.length_c   1.000
_cell.angle_alpha   90.00
_cell.angle_beta   90.00
_cell.angle_gamma   90.00
#
_symmetry.space_group_name_H-M   'P 1'
#
loop_
_entity.id
_entity.type
_entity.pdbx_description
1 polymer ?
#
loop_
_entity_poly.entity_id
_entity_poly.type
_entity_poly.pdbx_seq_one_letter_code
_entity_poly.pdbx_strand_id
1 'polypeptide(L)'
;MDYAKESLRLHKEWKGKIEVVTRVPAENKEDLSLAYTPGVAQPCLEIQKDINKSYELTRRWNMCLVVTDGSAILGLGNIGPEAGMPVMEGKCALFKAFGDVDAFPLCIKSNDVDEIVNTIYLISGSFGGINLEDISAPRCFEIEKKLTEKCDIPVFHDDQHGTAIVVAAGLTNALRYVHKEFSAAKVVINGAGSAGISICRLLLELGIGDVVLVDRNGILAPGEEWMNPAQKEMAEITNKERLHGDLKTAMKGRDIFVGVSAPNIVTSEMVSTMADDAIVFAMANPTPEIMPDEAKKGGAKVVATGRSDFPNQINNVLVFPGVFRGAFDVRASDINEEMKIAASKAIAALISDEELSADNIIPKAFDKRVGPAVAKAVAEAARRTGVARI
;
A
#
# COMPACT_ATOMS: atom_id res chain seq x y z
N MET A 1 7.65 -21.22 -17.12
CA MET A 1 8.96 -20.65 -16.71
C MET A 1 9.05 -20.77 -15.20
N ASP A 2 10.17 -21.23 -14.68
CA ASP A 2 10.44 -21.22 -13.22
C ASP A 2 10.94 -19.80 -12.84
N TYR A 3 9.99 -18.96 -12.41
CA TYR A 3 10.27 -17.57 -12.06
C TYR A 3 11.26 -17.42 -10.89
N ALA A 4 11.27 -18.35 -9.92
CA ALA A 4 12.17 -18.27 -8.78
C ALA A 4 13.63 -18.46 -9.22
N LYS A 5 13.88 -19.52 -10.01
CA LYS A 5 15.22 -19.81 -10.55
C LYS A 5 15.72 -18.73 -11.49
N GLU A 6 14.84 -18.23 -12.37
CA GLU A 6 15.19 -17.20 -13.35
C GLU A 6 15.43 -15.86 -12.66
N SER A 7 14.61 -15.48 -11.66
CA SER A 7 14.81 -14.28 -10.85
C SER A 7 16.19 -14.31 -10.17
N LEU A 8 16.57 -15.43 -9.54
CA LEU A 8 17.88 -15.54 -8.91
C LEU A 8 19.03 -15.37 -9.90
N ARG A 9 18.90 -15.94 -11.12
CA ARG A 9 19.88 -15.78 -12.19
C ARG A 9 20.02 -14.31 -12.60
N LEU A 10 18.90 -13.65 -12.85
CA LEU A 10 18.86 -12.24 -13.27
C LEU A 10 19.40 -11.30 -12.18
N HIS A 11 19.09 -11.52 -10.90
CA HIS A 11 19.65 -10.70 -9.82
C HIS A 11 21.17 -10.78 -9.73
N LYS A 12 21.78 -11.96 -10.03
CA LYS A 12 23.23 -12.08 -10.13
C LYS A 12 23.80 -11.33 -11.32
N GLU A 13 23.09 -11.29 -12.44
CA GLU A 13 23.50 -10.60 -13.66
C GLU A 13 23.36 -9.08 -13.50
N TRP A 14 22.23 -8.61 -12.98
CA TRP A 14 21.96 -7.18 -12.76
C TRP A 14 22.85 -6.57 -11.67
N LYS A 15 23.26 -7.34 -10.67
CA LYS A 15 24.00 -6.85 -9.49
C LYS A 15 23.30 -5.72 -8.73
N GLY A 16 21.98 -5.75 -8.68
CA GLY A 16 21.08 -4.73 -8.18
C GLY A 16 20.12 -4.22 -9.25
N LYS A 17 19.01 -3.60 -8.82
CA LYS A 17 17.95 -3.12 -9.73
C LYS A 17 17.95 -1.62 -9.92
N ILE A 18 18.77 -0.90 -9.17
CA ILE A 18 18.86 0.55 -9.19
C ILE A 18 20.31 0.98 -9.36
N GLU A 19 20.49 2.16 -9.94
CA GLU A 19 21.77 2.85 -10.01
C GLU A 19 21.55 4.35 -9.76
N VAL A 20 22.61 5.04 -9.35
CA VAL A 20 22.62 6.50 -9.21
C VAL A 20 23.30 7.11 -10.42
N VAL A 21 22.58 7.93 -11.18
CA VAL A 21 23.09 8.62 -12.35
C VAL A 21 23.12 10.12 -12.13
N THR A 22 24.12 10.80 -12.67
CA THR A 22 24.20 12.26 -12.61
C THR A 22 23.22 12.89 -13.59
N ARG A 23 22.69 14.09 -13.24
CA ARG A 23 21.83 14.91 -14.12
C ARG A 23 22.57 16.10 -14.72
N VAL A 24 23.80 16.29 -14.31
CA VAL A 24 24.65 17.41 -14.75
C VAL A 24 25.89 16.88 -15.43
N PRO A 25 26.45 17.59 -16.41
CA PRO A 25 27.74 17.25 -16.99
C PRO A 25 28.86 17.43 -15.95
N ALA A 26 29.93 16.67 -16.06
CA ALA A 26 31.15 16.81 -15.27
C ALA A 26 32.36 16.47 -16.17
N GLU A 27 32.43 17.14 -17.36
CA GLU A 27 33.36 16.81 -18.42
C GLU A 27 34.55 17.77 -18.53
N ASN A 28 34.40 18.99 -17.94
CA ASN A 28 35.38 20.05 -18.02
C ASN A 28 35.44 20.89 -16.74
N LYS A 29 36.41 21.83 -16.71
CA LYS A 29 36.61 22.70 -15.54
C LYS A 29 35.44 23.61 -15.23
N GLU A 30 34.74 24.06 -16.26
CA GLU A 30 33.58 24.95 -16.08
C GLU A 30 32.40 24.17 -15.45
N ASP A 31 32.09 22.98 -15.95
CA ASP A 31 31.08 22.08 -15.37
C ASP A 31 31.38 21.82 -13.90
N LEU A 32 32.64 21.48 -13.58
CA LEU A 32 33.08 21.24 -12.20
C LEU A 32 32.89 22.49 -11.33
N SER A 33 33.21 23.66 -11.84
CA SER A 33 33.09 24.92 -11.11
C SER A 33 31.64 25.32 -10.84
N LEU A 34 30.73 24.97 -11.75
CA LEU A 34 29.28 25.21 -11.59
C LEU A 34 28.62 24.15 -10.69
N ALA A 35 28.92 22.87 -10.94
CA ALA A 35 28.28 21.78 -10.21
C ALA A 35 28.84 21.56 -8.79
N TYR A 36 30.09 22.00 -8.54
CA TYR A 36 30.76 21.80 -7.27
C TYR A 36 31.48 23.10 -6.81
N THR A 37 32.77 23.13 -6.69
CA THR A 37 33.50 24.26 -6.13
C THR A 37 34.03 25.19 -7.25
N PRO A 38 33.78 26.52 -7.19
CA PRO A 38 33.20 27.32 -6.10
C PRO A 38 31.67 27.56 -6.21
N GLY A 39 31.04 27.28 -7.33
CA GLY A 39 29.67 27.69 -7.63
C GLY A 39 28.61 27.15 -6.65
N VAL A 40 28.79 25.94 -6.15
CA VAL A 40 27.83 25.26 -5.23
C VAL A 40 27.62 26.00 -3.90
N ALA A 41 28.54 26.90 -3.52
CA ALA A 41 28.37 27.71 -2.31
C ALA A 41 27.11 28.58 -2.35
N GLN A 42 26.74 29.10 -3.52
CA GLN A 42 25.56 29.97 -3.64
C GLN A 42 24.23 29.23 -3.38
N PRO A 43 23.92 28.08 -3.99
CA PRO A 43 22.76 27.27 -3.60
C PRO A 43 22.73 26.92 -2.12
N CYS A 44 23.86 26.58 -1.49
CA CYS A 44 23.93 26.32 -0.04
C CYS A 44 23.49 27.53 0.78
N LEU A 45 23.96 28.73 0.45
CA LEU A 45 23.58 29.96 1.15
C LEU A 45 22.11 30.31 0.95
N GLU A 46 21.55 30.03 -0.22
CA GLU A 46 20.12 30.23 -0.46
C GLU A 46 19.24 29.28 0.37
N ILE A 47 19.63 28.01 0.49
CA ILE A 47 18.93 27.02 1.33
C ILE A 47 19.10 27.36 2.82
N GLN A 48 20.26 27.86 3.21
CA GLN A 48 20.49 28.30 4.60
C GLN A 48 19.55 29.45 5.01
N LYS A 49 19.26 30.36 4.09
CA LYS A 49 18.32 31.47 4.32
C LYS A 49 16.86 31.00 4.35
N ASP A 50 16.50 30.08 3.48
CA ASP A 50 15.16 29.50 3.36
C ASP A 50 15.26 28.02 3.02
N ILE A 51 14.98 27.16 4.01
CA ILE A 51 15.04 25.70 3.88
C ILE A 51 14.10 25.17 2.76
N ASN A 52 13.03 25.89 2.42
CA ASN A 52 12.11 25.50 1.37
C ASN A 52 12.79 25.46 -0.01
N LYS A 53 13.83 26.27 -0.22
CA LYS A 53 14.64 26.23 -1.44
C LYS A 53 15.36 24.90 -1.67
N SER A 54 15.48 24.04 -0.64
CA SER A 54 16.00 22.70 -0.83
C SER A 54 15.16 21.87 -1.81
N TYR A 55 13.86 22.13 -1.90
CA TYR A 55 12.98 21.48 -2.87
C TYR A 55 13.13 22.02 -4.31
N GLU A 56 13.69 23.22 -4.48
CA GLU A 56 13.95 23.83 -5.79
C GLU A 56 15.38 23.54 -6.28
N LEU A 57 16.35 23.58 -5.35
CA LEU A 57 17.78 23.58 -5.65
C LEU A 57 18.43 22.21 -5.48
N THR A 58 17.72 21.20 -4.97
CA THR A 58 18.20 19.83 -4.83
C THR A 58 17.19 18.81 -5.36
N ARG A 59 17.55 17.53 -5.39
CA ARG A 59 16.63 16.45 -5.79
C ARG A 59 15.62 16.08 -4.71
N ARG A 60 15.64 16.72 -3.55
CA ARG A 60 14.72 16.48 -2.42
C ARG A 60 13.26 16.45 -2.85
N TRP A 61 12.83 17.34 -3.76
CA TRP A 61 11.46 17.44 -4.24
C TRP A 61 10.90 16.14 -4.87
N ASN A 62 11.78 15.27 -5.38
CA ASN A 62 11.39 14.04 -6.09
C ASN A 62 11.95 12.77 -5.44
N MET A 63 12.61 12.87 -4.28
CA MET A 63 13.28 11.75 -3.64
C MET A 63 12.40 11.12 -2.56
N CYS A 64 12.05 9.85 -2.72
CA CYS A 64 11.35 9.03 -1.73
C CYS A 64 12.31 8.10 -1.00
N LEU A 65 12.23 8.03 0.32
CA LEU A 65 12.94 7.04 1.13
C LEU A 65 12.06 5.79 1.26
N VAL A 66 12.56 4.62 0.83
CA VAL A 66 11.90 3.33 1.02
C VAL A 66 12.58 2.59 2.15
N VAL A 67 11.87 2.32 3.25
CA VAL A 67 12.46 1.80 4.50
C VAL A 67 11.82 0.51 4.93
N THR A 68 12.66 -0.45 5.33
CA THR A 68 12.26 -1.70 6.00
C THR A 68 13.17 -2.04 7.18
N ASP A 69 12.65 -2.78 8.16
CA ASP A 69 13.44 -3.48 9.18
C ASP A 69 13.58 -4.98 8.86
N GLY A 70 12.98 -5.44 7.75
CA GLY A 70 13.04 -6.83 7.31
C GLY A 70 12.19 -7.81 8.11
N SER A 71 11.25 -7.31 8.94
CA SER A 71 10.49 -8.15 9.88
C SER A 71 9.23 -8.79 9.29
N ALA A 72 8.80 -8.37 8.08
CA ALA A 72 7.58 -8.90 7.44
C ALA A 72 7.72 -9.02 5.92
N ILE A 73 8.88 -9.47 5.45
CA ILE A 73 9.20 -9.56 4.02
C ILE A 73 8.30 -10.56 3.31
N LEU A 74 7.39 -10.07 2.46
CA LEU A 74 6.46 -10.89 1.66
C LEU A 74 5.78 -11.99 2.53
N GLY A 75 5.63 -13.19 2.02
CA GLY A 75 5.18 -14.37 2.79
C GLY A 75 6.29 -15.07 3.58
N LEU A 76 7.52 -14.54 3.60
CA LEU A 76 8.68 -15.16 4.25
C LEU A 76 8.81 -14.78 5.73
N GLY A 77 8.14 -13.70 6.16
CA GLY A 77 8.19 -13.22 7.54
C GLY A 77 9.49 -12.48 7.87
N ASN A 78 9.99 -12.65 9.09
CA ASN A 78 11.21 -11.97 9.55
C ASN A 78 12.46 -12.68 9.03
N ILE A 79 13.04 -12.15 7.98
CA ILE A 79 14.29 -12.65 7.37
C ILE A 79 15.47 -11.67 7.52
N GLY A 80 15.24 -10.56 8.21
CA GLY A 80 16.24 -9.53 8.47
C GLY A 80 16.36 -8.47 7.36
N PRO A 81 16.94 -7.31 7.72
CA PRO A 81 16.93 -6.13 6.86
C PRO A 81 17.74 -6.34 5.56
N GLU A 82 18.93 -6.94 5.63
CA GLU A 82 19.78 -7.13 4.46
C GLU A 82 19.13 -8.07 3.41
N ALA A 83 18.38 -9.08 3.88
CA ALA A 83 17.64 -9.99 3.01
C ALA A 83 16.39 -9.33 2.38
N GLY A 84 15.91 -8.24 2.95
CA GLY A 84 14.84 -7.39 2.40
C GLY A 84 15.27 -6.49 1.24
N MET A 85 16.58 -6.22 1.08
CA MET A 85 17.08 -5.29 0.07
C MET A 85 16.59 -5.58 -1.37
N PRO A 86 16.53 -6.82 -1.86
CA PRO A 86 16.00 -7.08 -3.19
C PRO A 86 14.54 -6.63 -3.40
N VAL A 87 13.72 -6.70 -2.36
CA VAL A 87 12.32 -6.21 -2.41
C VAL A 87 12.32 -4.68 -2.44
N MET A 88 13.11 -4.04 -1.58
CA MET A 88 13.21 -2.58 -1.52
C MET A 88 13.74 -1.95 -2.82
N GLU A 89 14.75 -2.55 -3.45
CA GLU A 89 15.20 -2.14 -4.80
C GLU A 89 14.10 -2.32 -5.85
N GLY A 90 13.33 -3.42 -5.76
CA GLY A 90 12.17 -3.64 -6.62
C GLY A 90 11.13 -2.54 -6.45
N LYS A 91 10.81 -2.16 -5.21
CA LYS A 91 9.91 -1.05 -4.89
C LYS A 91 10.42 0.26 -5.50
N CYS A 92 11.70 0.57 -5.35
CA CYS A 92 12.33 1.77 -5.95
C CYS A 92 12.22 1.78 -7.48
N ALA A 93 12.44 0.65 -8.13
CA ALA A 93 12.28 0.53 -9.59
C ALA A 93 10.83 0.80 -10.03
N LEU A 94 9.84 0.32 -9.28
CA LEU A 94 8.41 0.58 -9.56
C LEU A 94 8.04 2.04 -9.31
N PHE A 95 8.55 2.69 -8.27
CA PHE A 95 8.40 4.13 -8.04
C PHE A 95 8.85 4.93 -9.26
N LYS A 96 10.02 4.58 -9.81
CA LYS A 96 10.55 5.25 -11.01
C LYS A 96 9.73 4.97 -12.25
N ALA A 97 9.40 3.70 -12.50
CA ALA A 97 8.71 3.27 -13.72
C ALA A 97 7.28 3.81 -13.85
N PHE A 98 6.53 3.90 -12.74
CA PHE A 98 5.10 4.23 -12.75
C PHE A 98 4.75 5.62 -12.20
N GLY A 99 5.67 6.25 -11.46
CA GLY A 99 5.44 7.57 -10.85
C GLY A 99 6.49 8.63 -11.20
N ASP A 100 7.54 8.24 -11.91
CA ASP A 100 8.76 9.06 -12.10
C ASP A 100 9.29 9.65 -10.79
N VAL A 101 9.17 8.89 -9.70
CA VAL A 101 9.70 9.21 -8.37
C VAL A 101 11.06 8.53 -8.22
N ASP A 102 12.08 9.29 -7.85
CA ASP A 102 13.39 8.74 -7.51
C ASP A 102 13.30 8.19 -6.08
N ALA A 103 13.49 6.89 -5.92
CA ALA A 103 13.39 6.25 -4.62
C ALA A 103 14.72 5.62 -4.23
N PHE A 104 15.02 5.68 -2.92
CA PHE A 104 16.25 5.15 -2.36
C PHE A 104 15.94 4.16 -1.23
N PRO A 105 16.48 2.91 -1.28
CA PRO A 105 16.18 1.89 -0.29
C PRO A 105 17.07 2.01 0.94
N LEU A 106 16.50 1.84 2.13
CA LEU A 106 17.20 1.71 3.39
C LEU A 106 16.68 0.52 4.20
N CYS A 107 17.60 -0.35 4.61
CA CYS A 107 17.31 -1.48 5.49
C CYS A 107 17.90 -1.20 6.87
N ILE A 108 17.05 -1.03 7.89
CA ILE A 108 17.46 -0.66 9.25
C ILE A 108 17.63 -1.91 10.10
N LYS A 109 18.80 -2.09 10.68
CA LYS A 109 19.14 -3.23 11.54
C LYS A 109 18.73 -2.97 12.99
N SER A 110 17.43 -2.77 13.21
CA SER A 110 16.84 -2.67 14.54
C SER A 110 15.38 -3.13 14.50
N ASN A 111 14.89 -3.62 15.64
CA ASN A 111 13.49 -3.89 15.91
C ASN A 111 12.91 -2.95 16.98
N ASP A 112 13.72 -2.01 17.46
CA ASP A 112 13.28 -1.00 18.40
C ASP A 112 12.60 0.15 17.67
N VAL A 113 11.38 0.48 18.11
CA VAL A 113 10.54 1.51 17.47
C VAL A 113 11.21 2.88 17.51
N ASP A 114 11.79 3.26 18.66
CA ASP A 114 12.38 4.59 18.84
C ASP A 114 13.70 4.74 18.08
N GLU A 115 14.49 3.67 17.98
CA GLU A 115 15.69 3.65 17.14
C GLU A 115 15.35 3.80 15.66
N ILE A 116 14.32 3.06 15.17
CA ILE A 116 13.86 3.16 13.79
C ILE A 116 13.34 4.57 13.49
N VAL A 117 12.43 5.07 14.33
CA VAL A 117 11.84 6.40 14.17
C VAL A 117 12.92 7.50 14.20
N ASN A 118 13.86 7.42 15.14
CA ASN A 118 14.91 8.41 15.25
C ASN A 118 15.88 8.37 14.06
N THR A 119 16.24 7.18 13.60
CA THR A 119 17.10 6.98 12.41
C THR A 119 16.47 7.62 11.18
N ILE A 120 15.20 7.33 10.92
CA ILE A 120 14.46 7.86 9.75
C ILE A 120 14.32 9.39 9.87
N TYR A 121 13.96 9.90 11.04
CA TYR A 121 13.82 11.34 11.27
C TYR A 121 15.12 12.10 11.01
N LEU A 122 16.26 11.62 11.50
CA LEU A 122 17.55 12.29 11.33
C LEU A 122 17.99 12.43 9.87
N ILE A 123 17.56 11.52 8.98
CA ILE A 123 17.91 11.58 7.56
C ILE A 123 16.78 12.16 6.69
N SER A 124 15.60 12.41 7.24
CA SER A 124 14.41 12.85 6.50
C SER A 124 14.60 14.14 5.71
N GLY A 125 15.53 15.00 6.14
CA GLY A 125 15.87 16.25 5.46
C GLY A 125 16.39 16.08 4.03
N SER A 126 16.80 14.88 3.62
CA SER A 126 17.25 14.56 2.26
C SER A 126 16.13 14.13 1.33
N PHE A 127 14.91 13.93 1.85
CA PHE A 127 13.80 13.32 1.12
C PHE A 127 12.57 14.23 1.07
N GLY A 128 11.72 14.00 0.08
CA GLY A 128 10.42 14.63 -0.06
C GLY A 128 9.28 13.82 0.56
N GLY A 129 9.52 12.54 0.88
CA GLY A 129 8.56 11.63 1.52
C GLY A 129 9.19 10.30 1.92
N ILE A 130 8.47 9.54 2.72
CA ILE A 130 8.91 8.27 3.32
C ILE A 130 7.87 7.19 3.02
N ASN A 131 8.31 6.09 2.40
CA ASN A 131 7.55 4.87 2.23
C ASN A 131 8.07 3.81 3.21
N LEU A 132 7.24 3.41 4.16
CA LEU A 132 7.50 2.27 5.03
C LEU A 132 7.05 0.97 4.34
N GLU A 133 7.86 -0.07 4.42
CA GLU A 133 7.64 -1.31 3.70
C GLU A 133 8.01 -2.52 4.52
N ASP A 134 7.20 -3.58 4.50
CA ASP A 134 7.51 -4.89 5.10
C ASP A 134 7.90 -4.82 6.60
N ILE A 135 7.27 -3.93 7.37
CA ILE A 135 7.44 -3.79 8.82
C ILE A 135 6.27 -4.48 9.53
N SER A 136 6.56 -5.40 10.44
CA SER A 136 5.55 -6.22 11.10
C SER A 136 4.64 -5.46 12.07
N ALA A 137 3.35 -5.82 12.06
CA ALA A 137 2.42 -5.39 13.11
C ALA A 137 2.77 -6.04 14.47
N PRO A 138 2.51 -5.38 15.62
CA PRO A 138 1.86 -4.07 15.74
C PRO A 138 2.80 -2.86 15.62
N ARG A 139 4.14 -3.08 15.55
CA ARG A 139 5.15 -2.01 15.53
C ARG A 139 4.97 -1.02 14.37
N CYS A 140 4.56 -1.51 13.20
CA CYS A 140 4.36 -0.67 12.03
C CYS A 140 3.39 0.50 12.28
N PHE A 141 2.34 0.30 13.07
CA PHE A 141 1.38 1.34 13.43
C PHE A 141 2.02 2.45 14.29
N GLU A 142 2.82 2.04 15.28
CA GLU A 142 3.50 2.98 16.17
C GLU A 142 4.60 3.76 15.45
N ILE A 143 5.38 3.08 14.60
CA ILE A 143 6.44 3.69 13.79
C ILE A 143 5.85 4.75 12.85
N GLU A 144 4.81 4.39 12.09
CA GLU A 144 4.14 5.31 11.18
C GLU A 144 3.59 6.53 11.92
N LYS A 145 2.84 6.32 13.01
CA LYS A 145 2.28 7.39 13.83
C LYS A 145 3.35 8.36 14.34
N LYS A 146 4.41 7.83 14.97
CA LYS A 146 5.51 8.66 15.51
C LYS A 146 6.24 9.44 14.41
N LEU A 147 6.42 8.84 13.23
CA LEU A 147 7.05 9.52 12.10
C LEU A 147 6.16 10.61 11.51
N THR A 148 4.86 10.36 11.35
CA THR A 148 3.90 11.37 10.90
C THR A 148 3.83 12.57 11.85
N GLU A 149 3.90 12.34 13.16
CA GLU A 149 3.94 13.42 14.17
C GLU A 149 5.26 14.18 14.17
N LYS A 150 6.38 13.55 13.79
CA LYS A 150 7.74 14.10 13.93
C LYS A 150 8.29 14.73 12.66
N CYS A 151 7.91 14.20 11.47
CA CYS A 151 8.38 14.64 10.18
C CYS A 151 7.46 15.70 9.58
N ASP A 152 8.01 16.60 8.78
CA ASP A 152 7.29 17.61 8.02
C ASP A 152 7.05 17.21 6.55
N ILE A 153 7.33 15.96 6.21
CA ILE A 153 7.14 15.32 4.91
C ILE A 153 6.20 14.12 5.04
N PRO A 154 5.46 13.74 3.98
CA PRO A 154 4.51 12.64 4.06
C PRO A 154 5.18 11.31 4.39
N VAL A 155 4.54 10.55 5.29
CA VAL A 155 4.87 9.18 5.67
C VAL A 155 3.72 8.28 5.25
N PHE A 156 4.04 7.16 4.59
CA PHE A 156 3.04 6.25 4.06
C PHE A 156 3.54 4.81 4.18
N HIS A 157 2.74 3.94 4.82
CA HIS A 157 3.05 2.52 4.91
C HIS A 157 2.28 1.76 3.83
N ASP A 158 2.97 1.28 2.80
CA ASP A 158 2.31 0.71 1.63
C ASP A 158 1.53 -0.57 1.91
N ASP A 159 2.04 -1.47 2.76
CA ASP A 159 1.31 -2.71 3.12
C ASP A 159 -0.01 -2.43 3.85
N GLN A 160 -0.11 -1.30 4.51
CA GLN A 160 -1.33 -0.85 5.15
C GLN A 160 -2.22 -0.12 4.14
N HIS A 161 -1.77 1.05 3.72
CA HIS A 161 -2.59 2.01 2.98
C HIS A 161 -2.67 1.71 1.49
N GLY A 162 -1.56 1.26 0.86
CA GLY A 162 -1.57 0.84 -0.54
C GLY A 162 -2.52 -0.33 -0.76
N THR A 163 -2.44 -1.32 0.12
CA THR A 163 -3.35 -2.48 0.10
C THR A 163 -4.80 -2.06 0.35
N ALA A 164 -5.07 -1.19 1.32
CA ALA A 164 -6.42 -0.70 1.59
C ALA A 164 -7.02 0.05 0.38
N ILE A 165 -6.24 0.93 -0.24
CA ILE A 165 -6.67 1.73 -1.40
C ILE A 165 -7.01 0.85 -2.60
N VAL A 166 -6.13 -0.11 -2.94
CA VAL A 166 -6.37 -0.98 -4.11
C VAL A 166 -7.55 -1.93 -3.89
N VAL A 167 -7.71 -2.45 -2.67
CA VAL A 167 -8.88 -3.27 -2.30
C VAL A 167 -10.15 -2.46 -2.38
N ALA A 168 -10.19 -1.26 -1.82
CA ALA A 168 -11.37 -0.38 -1.87
C ALA A 168 -11.75 -0.04 -3.31
N ALA A 169 -10.76 0.22 -4.20
CA ALA A 169 -11.00 0.46 -5.61
C ALA A 169 -11.63 -0.76 -6.31
N GLY A 170 -11.07 -1.95 -6.10
CA GLY A 170 -11.59 -3.19 -6.66
C GLY A 170 -12.99 -3.53 -6.14
N LEU A 171 -13.23 -3.37 -4.83
CA LEU A 171 -14.53 -3.63 -4.21
C LEU A 171 -15.61 -2.65 -4.71
N THR A 172 -15.27 -1.39 -4.92
CA THR A 172 -16.20 -0.40 -5.50
C THR A 172 -16.75 -0.89 -6.85
N ASN A 173 -15.89 -1.37 -7.73
CA ASN A 173 -16.28 -1.88 -9.03
C ASN A 173 -16.93 -3.27 -8.95
N ALA A 174 -16.47 -4.14 -8.05
CA ALA A 174 -17.08 -5.45 -7.87
C ALA A 174 -18.54 -5.32 -7.38
N LEU A 175 -18.81 -4.43 -6.42
CA LEU A 175 -20.17 -4.13 -5.95
C LEU A 175 -21.03 -3.51 -7.06
N ARG A 176 -20.46 -2.58 -7.86
CA ARG A 176 -21.14 -2.01 -9.02
C ARG A 176 -21.53 -3.11 -10.03
N TYR A 177 -20.64 -4.06 -10.29
CA TYR A 177 -20.89 -5.17 -11.19
C TYR A 177 -22.02 -6.11 -10.73
N VAL A 178 -22.07 -6.41 -9.41
CA VAL A 178 -23.12 -7.27 -8.84
C VAL A 178 -24.36 -6.50 -8.39
N HIS A 179 -24.44 -5.20 -8.69
CA HIS A 179 -25.56 -4.32 -8.37
C HIS A 179 -25.93 -4.28 -6.86
N LYS A 180 -24.94 -4.33 -5.99
CA LYS A 180 -25.13 -4.20 -4.54
C LYS A 180 -24.66 -2.82 -4.06
N GLU A 181 -25.48 -2.22 -3.17
CA GLU A 181 -25.16 -0.93 -2.58
C GLU A 181 -23.99 -1.06 -1.57
N PHE A 182 -23.00 -0.18 -1.70
CA PHE A 182 -21.81 -0.16 -0.85
C PHE A 182 -22.17 -0.04 0.64
N SER A 183 -23.11 0.85 0.97
CA SER A 183 -23.56 1.10 2.34
C SER A 183 -24.40 -0.03 2.97
N ALA A 184 -24.83 -1.02 2.17
CA ALA A 184 -25.57 -2.19 2.66
C ALA A 184 -24.68 -3.45 2.70
N ALA A 185 -23.54 -3.43 2.03
CA ALA A 185 -22.69 -4.61 1.88
C ALA A 185 -22.06 -5.05 3.20
N LYS A 186 -22.03 -6.36 3.43
CA LYS A 186 -21.45 -7.01 4.61
C LYS A 186 -20.15 -7.71 4.24
N VAL A 187 -19.08 -7.31 4.89
CA VAL A 187 -17.71 -7.78 4.61
C VAL A 187 -17.19 -8.67 5.73
N VAL A 188 -16.50 -9.73 5.37
CA VAL A 188 -15.59 -10.44 6.28
C VAL A 188 -14.15 -10.22 5.80
N ILE A 189 -13.27 -9.79 6.71
CA ILE A 189 -11.83 -9.64 6.46
C ILE A 189 -11.12 -10.67 7.31
N ASN A 190 -10.41 -11.59 6.67
CA ASN A 190 -9.60 -12.59 7.35
C ASN A 190 -8.12 -12.24 7.31
N GLY A 191 -7.56 -12.02 8.49
CA GLY A 191 -6.24 -11.46 8.73
C GLY A 191 -6.34 -10.08 9.38
N ALA A 192 -6.49 -10.03 10.72
CA ALA A 192 -6.57 -8.79 11.48
C ALA A 192 -5.18 -8.24 11.86
N GLY A 193 -4.26 -8.24 10.90
CA GLY A 193 -2.94 -7.63 10.95
C GLY A 193 -2.93 -6.22 10.34
N SER A 194 -1.75 -5.74 9.91
CA SER A 194 -1.56 -4.40 9.33
C SER A 194 -2.50 -4.13 8.15
N ALA A 195 -2.50 -4.99 7.15
CA ALA A 195 -3.34 -4.84 5.96
C ALA A 195 -4.84 -4.91 6.30
N GLY A 196 -5.28 -5.94 7.04
CA GLY A 196 -6.71 -6.15 7.34
C GLY A 196 -7.32 -5.02 8.15
N ILE A 197 -6.61 -4.49 9.15
CA ILE A 197 -7.07 -3.33 9.93
C ILE A 197 -7.15 -2.08 9.05
N SER A 198 -6.18 -1.84 8.19
CA SER A 198 -6.16 -0.67 7.31
C SER A 198 -7.24 -0.74 6.23
N ILE A 199 -7.48 -1.93 5.64
CA ILE A 199 -8.60 -2.17 4.73
C ILE A 199 -9.93 -1.87 5.45
N CYS A 200 -10.10 -2.40 6.65
CA CYS A 200 -11.33 -2.19 7.44
C CYS A 200 -11.58 -0.70 7.70
N ARG A 201 -10.57 0.03 8.18
CA ARG A 201 -10.68 1.48 8.44
C ARG A 201 -11.10 2.24 7.18
N LEU A 202 -10.42 2.03 6.06
CA LEU A 202 -10.74 2.72 4.80
C LEU A 202 -12.16 2.38 4.29
N LEU A 203 -12.59 1.11 4.39
CA LEU A 203 -13.94 0.72 4.01
C LEU A 203 -15.01 1.36 4.90
N LEU A 204 -14.77 1.49 6.21
CA LEU A 204 -15.65 2.19 7.13
C LEU A 204 -15.75 3.68 6.79
N GLU A 205 -14.62 4.35 6.50
CA GLU A 205 -14.59 5.75 6.06
C GLU A 205 -15.35 5.95 4.72
N LEU A 206 -15.29 4.97 3.83
CA LEU A 206 -16.07 4.97 2.59
C LEU A 206 -17.56 4.67 2.81
N GLY A 207 -17.97 4.30 4.03
CA GLY A 207 -19.36 4.06 4.40
C GLY A 207 -19.86 2.65 4.09
N ILE A 208 -19.00 1.61 4.15
CA ILE A 208 -19.41 0.20 4.00
C ILE A 208 -20.43 -0.19 5.09
N GLY A 209 -21.34 -1.09 4.78
CA GLY A 209 -22.44 -1.47 5.68
C GLY A 209 -22.01 -2.06 7.02
N ASP A 210 -21.24 -3.14 6.99
CA ASP A 210 -20.66 -3.77 8.19
C ASP A 210 -19.40 -4.57 7.82
N VAL A 211 -18.45 -4.65 8.75
CA VAL A 211 -17.23 -5.44 8.62
C VAL A 211 -17.10 -6.38 9.82
N VAL A 212 -16.75 -7.62 9.57
CA VAL A 212 -16.32 -8.58 10.58
C VAL A 212 -14.86 -8.94 10.32
N LEU A 213 -13.98 -8.65 11.27
CA LEU A 213 -12.58 -9.02 11.23
C LEU A 213 -12.39 -10.39 11.89
N VAL A 214 -11.53 -11.21 11.30
CA VAL A 214 -11.19 -12.55 11.81
C VAL A 214 -9.67 -12.68 11.90
N ASP A 215 -9.18 -13.15 13.04
CA ASP A 215 -7.78 -13.54 13.27
C ASP A 215 -7.71 -15.06 13.42
N ARG A 216 -6.49 -15.60 13.56
CA ARG A 216 -6.24 -17.02 13.82
C ARG A 216 -6.97 -17.56 15.07
N ASN A 217 -7.28 -16.70 16.02
CA ASN A 217 -7.99 -17.06 17.25
C ASN A 217 -9.53 -16.94 17.12
N GLY A 218 -10.03 -16.40 16.00
CA GLY A 218 -11.47 -16.25 15.75
C GLY A 218 -11.88 -14.83 15.38
N ILE A 219 -13.17 -14.58 15.48
CA ILE A 219 -13.80 -13.29 15.19
C ILE A 219 -13.42 -12.26 16.25
N LEU A 220 -13.04 -11.05 15.82
CA LEU A 220 -12.83 -9.92 16.71
C LEU A 220 -14.19 -9.47 17.29
N ALA A 221 -14.33 -9.58 18.59
CA ALA A 221 -15.53 -9.14 19.31
C ALA A 221 -15.13 -8.52 20.67
N PRO A 222 -15.88 -7.55 21.18
CA PRO A 222 -15.60 -6.99 22.49
C PRO A 222 -15.57 -8.07 23.58
N GLY A 223 -14.58 -7.97 24.48
CA GLY A 223 -14.38 -8.93 25.57
C GLY A 223 -13.41 -10.07 25.28
N GLU A 224 -12.95 -10.25 24.03
CA GLU A 224 -11.93 -11.25 23.70
C GLU A 224 -10.57 -10.80 24.23
N GLU A 225 -9.99 -11.56 25.16
CA GLU A 225 -8.74 -11.18 25.85
C GLU A 225 -7.48 -11.29 24.99
N TRP A 226 -7.51 -12.17 23.98
CA TRP A 226 -6.38 -12.45 23.09
C TRP A 226 -6.04 -11.33 22.10
N MET A 227 -6.93 -10.35 21.93
CA MET A 227 -6.76 -9.25 21.00
C MET A 227 -5.68 -8.26 21.46
N ASN A 228 -4.82 -7.82 20.52
CA ASN A 228 -3.92 -6.70 20.73
C ASN A 228 -4.69 -5.35 20.77
N PRO A 229 -4.07 -4.23 21.17
CA PRO A 229 -4.75 -2.94 21.30
C PRO A 229 -5.45 -2.48 20.00
N ALA A 230 -4.82 -2.63 18.84
CA ALA A 230 -5.41 -2.22 17.57
C ALA A 230 -6.64 -3.10 17.21
N GLN A 231 -6.58 -4.40 17.48
CA GLN A 231 -7.71 -5.31 17.30
C GLN A 231 -8.86 -5.00 18.25
N LYS A 232 -8.58 -4.64 19.50
CA LYS A 232 -9.60 -4.22 20.48
C LYS A 232 -10.33 -2.96 20.01
N GLU A 233 -9.60 -1.96 19.52
CA GLU A 233 -10.18 -0.75 18.93
C GLU A 233 -11.15 -1.10 17.79
N MET A 234 -10.70 -1.98 16.87
CA MET A 234 -11.54 -2.40 15.74
C MET A 234 -12.77 -3.18 16.17
N ALA A 235 -12.67 -4.03 17.20
CA ALA A 235 -13.80 -4.80 17.71
C ALA A 235 -14.95 -3.92 18.26
N GLU A 236 -14.63 -2.70 18.73
CA GLU A 236 -15.66 -1.77 19.24
C GLU A 236 -16.50 -1.14 18.10
N ILE A 237 -15.89 -0.91 16.93
CA ILE A 237 -16.51 -0.19 15.80
C ILE A 237 -16.99 -1.08 14.66
N THR A 238 -16.71 -2.39 14.72
CA THR A 238 -17.07 -3.41 13.71
C THR A 238 -18.00 -4.47 14.30
N ASN A 239 -18.34 -5.49 13.49
CA ASN A 239 -19.10 -6.65 13.95
C ASN A 239 -20.40 -6.22 14.69
N LYS A 240 -21.26 -5.45 13.99
CA LYS A 240 -22.50 -4.90 14.54
C LYS A 240 -23.44 -5.98 15.12
N GLU A 241 -23.37 -7.18 14.56
CA GLU A 241 -24.17 -8.34 15.01
C GLU A 241 -23.55 -9.04 16.24
N ARG A 242 -22.37 -8.59 16.70
CA ARG A 242 -21.64 -9.18 17.84
C ARG A 242 -21.42 -10.69 17.69
N LEU A 243 -21.05 -11.12 16.49
CA LEU A 243 -20.74 -12.52 16.20
C LEU A 243 -19.48 -12.97 16.95
N HIS A 244 -19.51 -14.21 17.39
CA HIS A 244 -18.36 -14.94 17.95
C HIS A 244 -18.15 -16.23 17.15
N GLY A 245 -16.94 -16.77 17.16
CA GLY A 245 -16.61 -18.04 16.51
C GLY A 245 -15.47 -17.93 15.51
N ASP A 246 -15.49 -18.78 14.53
CA ASP A 246 -14.45 -18.98 13.53
C ASP A 246 -14.74 -18.26 12.18
N LEU A 247 -13.82 -18.42 11.24
CA LEU A 247 -13.97 -17.88 9.89
C LEU A 247 -15.20 -18.39 9.16
N LYS A 248 -15.55 -19.68 9.32
CA LYS A 248 -16.73 -20.27 8.68
C LYS A 248 -18.01 -19.61 9.18
N THR A 249 -18.07 -19.32 10.47
CA THR A 249 -19.19 -18.56 11.08
C THR A 249 -19.27 -17.14 10.53
N ALA A 250 -18.11 -16.47 10.43
CA ALA A 250 -18.02 -15.11 9.91
C ALA A 250 -18.46 -14.97 8.45
N MET A 251 -18.18 -15.95 7.60
CA MET A 251 -18.49 -15.91 6.16
C MET A 251 -19.98 -16.09 5.85
N LYS A 252 -20.73 -16.72 6.74
CA LYS A 252 -22.14 -17.04 6.49
C LYS A 252 -22.99 -15.80 6.23
N GLY A 253 -23.63 -15.74 5.05
CA GLY A 253 -24.51 -14.65 4.64
C GLY A 253 -23.79 -13.31 4.39
N ARG A 254 -22.46 -13.29 4.27
CA ARG A 254 -21.69 -12.09 3.91
C ARG A 254 -21.60 -11.93 2.38
N ASP A 255 -21.59 -10.67 1.93
CA ASP A 255 -21.47 -10.34 0.50
C ASP A 255 -20.04 -10.43 0.00
N ILE A 256 -19.08 -10.11 0.86
CA ILE A 256 -17.68 -9.94 0.50
C ILE A 256 -16.79 -10.71 1.47
N PHE A 257 -15.85 -11.48 0.93
CA PHE A 257 -14.69 -12.01 1.63
C PHE A 257 -13.42 -11.30 1.15
N VAL A 258 -12.59 -10.84 2.09
CA VAL A 258 -11.26 -10.30 1.85
C VAL A 258 -10.25 -11.09 2.68
N GLY A 259 -9.36 -11.80 2.02
CA GLY A 259 -8.29 -12.58 2.66
C GLY A 259 -6.95 -11.87 2.55
N VAL A 260 -6.28 -11.65 3.69
CA VAL A 260 -4.93 -11.11 3.83
C VAL A 260 -4.15 -11.88 4.90
N SER A 261 -4.21 -13.20 4.84
CA SER A 261 -3.73 -14.07 5.94
C SER A 261 -2.87 -15.23 5.46
N ALA A 262 -3.44 -16.42 5.37
CA ALA A 262 -2.70 -17.65 5.11
C ALA A 262 -3.30 -18.44 3.92
N PRO A 263 -2.48 -19.22 3.21
CA PRO A 263 -2.94 -19.98 2.06
C PRO A 263 -3.91 -21.12 2.43
N ASN A 264 -4.86 -21.42 1.50
CA ASN A 264 -5.72 -22.62 1.53
C ASN A 264 -6.59 -22.77 2.79
N ILE A 265 -7.03 -21.67 3.40
CA ILE A 265 -7.86 -21.69 4.62
C ILE A 265 -9.35 -21.55 4.33
N VAL A 266 -9.73 -21.22 3.09
CA VAL A 266 -11.11 -21.10 2.65
C VAL A 266 -11.44 -22.23 1.69
N THR A 267 -12.63 -22.82 1.83
CA THR A 267 -13.12 -23.89 0.96
C THR A 267 -14.31 -23.44 0.12
N SER A 268 -14.60 -24.17 -0.95
CA SER A 268 -15.78 -23.89 -1.78
C SER A 268 -17.10 -24.02 -0.99
N GLU A 269 -17.17 -24.90 0.02
CA GLU A 269 -18.31 -25.02 0.92
C GLU A 269 -18.49 -23.77 1.80
N MET A 270 -17.40 -23.15 2.25
CA MET A 270 -17.47 -21.88 2.99
C MET A 270 -17.99 -20.77 2.11
N VAL A 271 -17.50 -20.66 0.88
CA VAL A 271 -17.99 -19.68 -0.11
C VAL A 271 -19.47 -19.90 -0.41
N SER A 272 -19.95 -21.15 -0.52
CA SER A 272 -21.37 -21.45 -0.78
C SER A 272 -22.33 -21.04 0.34
N THR A 273 -21.80 -20.69 1.53
CA THR A 273 -22.61 -20.15 2.65
C THR A 273 -22.73 -18.63 2.62
N MET A 274 -22.00 -17.96 1.75
CA MET A 274 -22.08 -16.50 1.57
C MET A 274 -23.39 -16.09 0.92
N ALA A 275 -23.64 -14.80 0.82
CA ALA A 275 -24.81 -14.27 0.11
C ALA A 275 -24.71 -14.51 -1.40
N ASP A 276 -25.84 -14.45 -2.08
CA ASP A 276 -25.88 -14.52 -3.56
C ASP A 276 -24.96 -13.45 -4.17
N ASP A 277 -24.38 -13.77 -5.33
CA ASP A 277 -23.42 -12.92 -6.03
C ASP A 277 -22.22 -12.51 -5.16
N ALA A 278 -21.69 -13.44 -4.37
CA ALA A 278 -20.56 -13.22 -3.49
C ALA A 278 -19.31 -12.73 -4.22
N ILE A 279 -18.55 -11.85 -3.56
CA ILE A 279 -17.28 -11.29 -4.00
C ILE A 279 -16.16 -11.88 -3.12
N VAL A 280 -15.13 -12.45 -3.75
CA VAL A 280 -14.02 -13.10 -3.04
C VAL A 280 -12.68 -12.50 -3.48
N PHE A 281 -12.03 -11.78 -2.57
CA PHE A 281 -10.66 -11.26 -2.74
C PHE A 281 -9.72 -12.10 -1.88
N ALA A 282 -9.01 -13.05 -2.49
CA ALA A 282 -8.06 -13.95 -1.82
C ALA A 282 -6.62 -13.51 -2.13
N MET A 283 -6.02 -12.72 -1.25
CA MET A 283 -4.80 -11.97 -1.57
C MET A 283 -3.53 -12.51 -0.92
N ALA A 284 -3.57 -13.62 -0.17
CA ALA A 284 -2.37 -14.25 0.37
C ALA A 284 -1.40 -14.66 -0.77
N ASN A 285 -0.12 -14.39 -0.57
CA ASN A 285 0.94 -14.68 -1.51
C ASN A 285 1.98 -15.65 -0.91
N PRO A 286 2.55 -16.58 -1.69
CA PRO A 286 2.33 -16.82 -3.13
C PRO A 286 1.07 -17.64 -3.45
N THR A 287 0.43 -18.26 -2.47
CA THR A 287 -0.78 -19.06 -2.62
C THR A 287 -1.94 -18.36 -1.92
N PRO A 288 -3.07 -18.12 -2.62
CA PRO A 288 -4.22 -17.44 -2.04
C PRO A 288 -4.95 -18.30 -0.98
N GLU A 289 -5.82 -17.70 -0.20
CA GLU A 289 -6.70 -18.36 0.78
C GLU A 289 -7.61 -19.41 0.15
N ILE A 290 -8.00 -19.18 -1.09
CA ILE A 290 -8.73 -20.11 -1.97
C ILE A 290 -8.34 -19.85 -3.42
N MET A 291 -8.19 -20.90 -4.21
CA MET A 291 -7.94 -20.76 -5.65
C MET A 291 -9.19 -20.24 -6.36
N PRO A 292 -9.03 -19.38 -7.42
CA PRO A 292 -10.16 -18.77 -8.12
C PRO A 292 -11.21 -19.76 -8.62
N ASP A 293 -10.79 -20.89 -9.16
CA ASP A 293 -11.71 -21.91 -9.66
C ASP A 293 -12.55 -22.55 -8.55
N GLU A 294 -11.95 -22.78 -7.37
CA GLU A 294 -12.67 -23.30 -6.20
C GLU A 294 -13.61 -22.24 -5.59
N ALA A 295 -13.24 -20.95 -5.63
CA ALA A 295 -14.12 -19.88 -5.20
C ALA A 295 -15.34 -19.76 -6.15
N LYS A 296 -15.13 -19.79 -7.47
CA LYS A 296 -16.21 -19.79 -8.47
C LYS A 296 -17.12 -21.02 -8.33
N LYS A 297 -16.55 -22.20 -8.05
CA LYS A 297 -17.30 -23.43 -7.77
C LYS A 297 -18.17 -23.31 -6.51
N GLY A 298 -17.72 -22.58 -5.50
CA GLY A 298 -18.49 -22.23 -4.31
C GLY A 298 -19.60 -21.18 -4.54
N GLY A 299 -19.69 -20.59 -5.74
CA GLY A 299 -20.71 -19.59 -6.09
C GLY A 299 -20.22 -18.15 -6.10
N ALA A 300 -18.91 -17.91 -5.96
CA ALA A 300 -18.38 -16.55 -6.07
C ALA A 300 -18.60 -15.97 -7.48
N LYS A 301 -19.22 -14.80 -7.54
CA LYS A 301 -19.51 -14.08 -8.79
C LYS A 301 -18.31 -13.30 -9.31
N VAL A 302 -17.55 -12.69 -8.39
CA VAL A 302 -16.33 -11.95 -8.69
C VAL A 302 -15.21 -12.50 -7.83
N VAL A 303 -14.07 -12.82 -8.46
CA VAL A 303 -12.88 -13.28 -7.74
C VAL A 303 -11.69 -12.42 -8.12
N ALA A 304 -10.91 -12.00 -7.12
CA ALA A 304 -9.66 -11.28 -7.27
C ALA A 304 -8.56 -11.92 -6.41
N THR A 305 -7.31 -11.78 -6.83
CA THR A 305 -6.14 -12.30 -6.09
C THR A 305 -4.98 -11.30 -6.16
N GLY A 306 -3.94 -11.52 -5.34
CA GLY A 306 -2.67 -10.79 -5.46
C GLY A 306 -1.81 -11.24 -6.66
N ARG A 307 -2.16 -12.31 -7.34
CA ARG A 307 -1.35 -12.96 -8.38
C ARG A 307 -1.61 -12.37 -9.76
N SER A 308 -0.55 -12.20 -10.55
CA SER A 308 -0.60 -11.65 -11.91
C SER A 308 -1.05 -12.65 -12.99
N ASP A 309 -1.13 -13.94 -12.66
CA ASP A 309 -1.55 -15.00 -13.58
C ASP A 309 -3.06 -15.26 -13.57
N PHE A 310 -3.83 -14.50 -12.76
CA PHE A 310 -5.29 -14.52 -12.73
C PHE A 310 -5.88 -13.15 -13.07
N PRO A 311 -7.14 -13.09 -13.50
CA PRO A 311 -7.89 -11.83 -13.63
C PRO A 311 -7.98 -11.07 -12.31
N ASN A 312 -8.24 -9.76 -12.40
CA ASN A 312 -8.45 -8.89 -11.23
C ASN A 312 -7.28 -8.93 -10.24
N GLN A 313 -6.05 -8.74 -10.73
CA GLN A 313 -4.90 -8.66 -9.84
C GLN A 313 -5.01 -7.44 -8.91
N ILE A 314 -5.11 -7.66 -7.61
CA ILE A 314 -5.00 -6.62 -6.57
C ILE A 314 -3.53 -6.42 -6.26
N ASN A 315 -2.98 -5.27 -6.65
CA ASN A 315 -1.56 -4.98 -6.51
C ASN A 315 -1.32 -3.51 -6.18
N ASN A 316 -0.55 -3.24 -5.13
CA ASN A 316 -0.21 -1.91 -4.64
C ASN A 316 0.51 -1.03 -5.68
N VAL A 317 1.09 -1.63 -6.73
CA VAL A 317 1.71 -0.88 -7.85
C VAL A 317 0.73 0.09 -8.53
N LEU A 318 -0.57 -0.17 -8.43
CA LEU A 318 -1.61 0.75 -8.90
C LEU A 318 -1.76 2.00 -8.01
N VAL A 319 -1.17 2.01 -6.82
CA VAL A 319 -1.41 3.00 -5.77
C VAL A 319 -0.20 3.87 -5.50
N PHE A 320 0.84 3.29 -4.87
CA PHE A 320 1.92 4.06 -4.26
C PHE A 320 2.67 5.00 -5.22
N PRO A 321 2.92 4.64 -6.50
CA PRO A 321 3.65 5.55 -7.39
C PRO A 321 2.86 6.84 -7.67
N GLY A 322 1.55 6.68 -7.92
CA GLY A 322 0.65 7.80 -8.17
C GLY A 322 0.38 8.64 -6.91
N VAL A 323 0.25 8.01 -5.75
CA VAL A 323 0.06 8.69 -4.46
C VAL A 323 1.25 9.59 -4.14
N PHE A 324 2.48 9.06 -4.21
CA PHE A 324 3.67 9.87 -3.97
C PHE A 324 3.89 10.93 -5.04
N ARG A 325 3.61 10.62 -6.32
CA ARG A 325 3.66 11.64 -7.39
C ARG A 325 2.73 12.80 -7.09
N GLY A 326 1.48 12.52 -6.75
CA GLY A 326 0.50 13.56 -6.42
C GLY A 326 0.86 14.35 -5.16
N ALA A 327 1.37 13.69 -4.12
CA ALA A 327 1.84 14.36 -2.91
C ALA A 327 3.05 15.27 -3.19
N PHE A 328 4.01 14.81 -4.00
CA PHE A 328 5.20 15.59 -4.36
C PHE A 328 4.88 16.77 -5.28
N ASP A 329 3.95 16.62 -6.22
CA ASP A 329 3.54 17.69 -7.15
C ASP A 329 2.98 18.91 -6.43
N VAL A 330 2.42 18.74 -5.25
CA VAL A 330 1.88 19.83 -4.40
C VAL A 330 2.69 20.03 -3.12
N ARG A 331 3.82 19.35 -3.01
CA ARG A 331 4.67 19.37 -1.81
C ARG A 331 3.85 19.17 -0.53
N ALA A 332 3.00 18.13 -0.52
CA ALA A 332 2.15 17.83 0.62
C ALA A 332 2.95 17.56 1.89
N SER A 333 2.42 17.96 3.03
CA SER A 333 3.01 17.67 4.35
C SER A 333 2.59 16.30 4.89
N ASP A 334 1.51 15.73 4.34
CA ASP A 334 0.91 14.48 4.77
C ASP A 334 0.23 13.78 3.60
N ILE A 335 -0.03 12.48 3.73
CA ILE A 335 -0.95 11.69 2.90
C ILE A 335 -2.13 11.27 3.78
N ASN A 336 -3.12 12.15 3.91
CA ASN A 336 -4.27 11.97 4.79
C ASN A 336 -5.36 11.06 4.21
N GLU A 337 -6.40 10.75 5.00
CA GLU A 337 -7.47 9.83 4.61
C GLU A 337 -8.24 10.29 3.36
N GLU A 338 -8.48 11.59 3.20
CA GLU A 338 -9.14 12.15 2.02
C GLU A 338 -8.35 11.89 0.72
N MET A 339 -7.01 11.94 0.80
CA MET A 339 -6.12 11.64 -0.32
C MET A 339 -6.16 10.14 -0.65
N LYS A 340 -6.23 9.26 0.35
CA LYS A 340 -6.36 7.80 0.17
C LYS A 340 -7.70 7.44 -0.48
N ILE A 341 -8.79 8.03 -0.02
CA ILE A 341 -10.12 7.91 -0.62
C ILE A 341 -10.13 8.40 -2.06
N ALA A 342 -9.51 9.55 -2.33
CA ALA A 342 -9.42 10.09 -3.68
C ALA A 342 -8.64 9.16 -4.62
N ALA A 343 -7.55 8.57 -4.16
CA ALA A 343 -6.77 7.57 -4.91
C ALA A 343 -7.61 6.33 -5.25
N SER A 344 -8.35 5.76 -4.28
CA SER A 344 -9.17 4.58 -4.53
C SER A 344 -10.28 4.85 -5.56
N LYS A 345 -10.96 5.99 -5.45
CA LYS A 345 -11.99 6.43 -6.41
C LYS A 345 -11.40 6.68 -7.81
N ALA A 346 -10.21 7.27 -7.89
CA ALA A 346 -9.55 7.52 -9.18
C ALA A 346 -9.20 6.20 -9.90
N ILE A 347 -8.70 5.20 -9.17
CA ILE A 347 -8.41 3.87 -9.73
C ILE A 347 -9.70 3.21 -10.21
N ALA A 348 -10.75 3.18 -9.38
CA ALA A 348 -12.04 2.57 -9.72
C ALA A 348 -12.67 3.22 -10.96
N ALA A 349 -12.61 4.53 -11.09
CA ALA A 349 -13.19 5.30 -12.19
C ALA A 349 -12.53 5.03 -13.57
N LEU A 350 -11.36 4.36 -13.61
CA LEU A 350 -10.72 4.01 -14.88
C LEU A 350 -11.39 2.85 -15.60
N ILE A 351 -12.24 2.09 -14.93
CA ILE A 351 -13.05 1.03 -15.54
C ILE A 351 -14.42 1.59 -15.87
N SER A 352 -14.70 1.78 -17.16
CA SER A 352 -16.01 2.26 -17.61
C SER A 352 -17.11 1.18 -17.44
N ASP A 353 -18.38 1.58 -17.59
CA ASP A 353 -19.49 0.62 -17.49
C ASP A 353 -19.43 -0.44 -18.60
N GLU A 354 -18.92 -0.07 -19.78
CA GLU A 354 -18.77 -0.98 -20.92
C GLU A 354 -17.63 -1.99 -20.71
N GLU A 355 -16.58 -1.59 -19.99
CA GLU A 355 -15.42 -2.45 -19.68
C GLU A 355 -15.66 -3.34 -18.45
N LEU A 356 -16.63 -2.99 -17.61
CA LEU A 356 -16.88 -3.67 -16.33
C LEU A 356 -17.40 -5.09 -16.52
N SER A 357 -16.71 -6.06 -15.91
CA SER A 357 -17.12 -7.47 -15.94
C SER A 357 -16.60 -8.21 -14.71
N ALA A 358 -17.04 -9.45 -14.50
CA ALA A 358 -16.57 -10.29 -13.40
C ALA A 358 -15.03 -10.47 -13.37
N ASP A 359 -14.40 -10.42 -14.53
CA ASP A 359 -12.96 -10.60 -14.71
C ASP A 359 -12.21 -9.27 -15.03
N ASN A 360 -12.89 -8.11 -14.92
CA ASN A 360 -12.31 -6.78 -15.17
C ASN A 360 -12.92 -5.72 -14.25
N ILE A 361 -12.59 -5.79 -12.95
CA ILE A 361 -13.05 -4.83 -11.92
C ILE A 361 -11.99 -3.80 -11.55
N ILE A 362 -10.76 -3.97 -12.01
CA ILE A 362 -9.62 -3.11 -11.65
C ILE A 362 -8.68 -2.98 -12.85
N PRO A 363 -8.02 -1.82 -13.05
CA PRO A 363 -7.04 -1.65 -14.13
C PRO A 363 -5.88 -2.64 -14.00
N LYS A 364 -5.30 -3.01 -15.13
CA LYS A 364 -4.08 -3.82 -15.15
C LYS A 364 -2.88 -3.02 -14.64
N ALA A 365 -1.89 -3.68 -14.04
CA ALA A 365 -0.70 -3.05 -13.46
C ALA A 365 0.07 -2.12 -14.42
N PHE A 366 0.05 -2.41 -15.73
CA PHE A 366 0.73 -1.62 -16.76
C PHE A 366 -0.18 -0.62 -17.49
N ASP A 367 -1.38 -0.36 -17.00
CA ASP A 367 -2.25 0.68 -17.57
C ASP A 367 -1.68 2.06 -17.27
N LYS A 368 -1.20 2.72 -18.32
CA LYS A 368 -0.54 4.04 -18.22
C LYS A 368 -1.46 5.16 -17.74
N ARG A 369 -2.77 4.93 -17.69
CA ARG A 369 -3.75 5.91 -17.17
C ARG A 369 -3.70 6.00 -15.64
N VAL A 370 -3.29 4.93 -14.95
CA VAL A 370 -3.39 4.82 -13.48
C VAL A 370 -2.55 5.87 -12.76
N GLY A 371 -1.26 5.91 -13.01
CA GLY A 371 -0.34 6.83 -12.33
C GLY A 371 -0.81 8.30 -12.39
N PRO A 372 -1.06 8.85 -13.60
CA PRO A 372 -1.55 10.21 -13.74
C PRO A 372 -2.91 10.47 -13.10
N ALA A 373 -3.85 9.53 -13.18
CA ALA A 373 -5.18 9.68 -12.57
C ALA A 373 -5.11 9.73 -11.04
N VAL A 374 -4.34 8.82 -10.44
CA VAL A 374 -4.11 8.79 -8.99
C VAL A 374 -3.39 10.06 -8.55
N ALA A 375 -2.30 10.45 -9.22
CA ALA A 375 -1.53 11.64 -8.87
C ALA A 375 -2.39 12.90 -8.88
N LYS A 376 -3.20 13.09 -9.92
CA LYS A 376 -4.13 14.21 -10.02
C LYS A 376 -5.13 14.25 -8.86
N ALA A 377 -5.80 13.13 -8.60
CA ALA A 377 -6.81 13.03 -7.54
C ALA A 377 -6.22 13.28 -6.14
N VAL A 378 -5.04 12.75 -5.87
CA VAL A 378 -4.30 12.95 -4.62
C VAL A 378 -3.88 14.41 -4.45
N ALA A 379 -3.33 15.05 -5.49
CA ALA A 379 -2.95 16.46 -5.46
C ALA A 379 -4.16 17.38 -5.21
N GLU A 380 -5.29 17.11 -5.86
CA GLU A 380 -6.54 17.87 -5.67
C GLU A 380 -7.07 17.69 -4.23
N ALA A 381 -7.03 16.48 -3.69
CA ALA A 381 -7.42 16.21 -2.30
C ALA A 381 -6.48 16.91 -1.30
N ALA A 382 -5.17 16.88 -1.53
CA ALA A 382 -4.20 17.58 -0.70
C ALA A 382 -4.45 19.10 -0.63
N ARG A 383 -4.77 19.72 -1.78
CA ARG A 383 -5.14 21.14 -1.81
C ARG A 383 -6.44 21.42 -1.06
N ARG A 384 -7.46 20.59 -1.26
CA ARG A 384 -8.77 20.74 -0.59
C ARG A 384 -8.66 20.59 0.93
N THR A 385 -7.80 19.73 1.41
CA THR A 385 -7.60 19.46 2.85
C THR A 385 -6.54 20.36 3.50
N GLY A 386 -5.89 21.23 2.74
CA GLY A 386 -4.94 22.21 3.26
C GLY A 386 -3.55 21.65 3.61
N VAL A 387 -3.24 20.42 3.19
CA VAL A 387 -1.90 19.82 3.40
C VAL A 387 -0.93 20.09 2.25
N ALA A 388 -1.39 20.63 1.12
CA ALA A 388 -0.57 21.12 0.02
C ALA A 388 0.18 22.40 0.41
N ARG A 389 1.43 22.54 -0.04
CA ARG A 389 2.27 23.72 0.22
C ARG A 389 2.52 24.57 -1.03
N ILE A 390 2.17 24.05 -2.22
CA ILE A 390 2.25 24.75 -3.50
C ILE A 390 1.07 24.38 -4.40
#